data_e5f1ffa9f8a72540f03a4b55b819df42
#
_entry.id   e5f1ffa9f8a72540f03a4b55b819df42
#
_cell.length_a   1.000
_cell.length_b   1.000
_cell.length_c   1.000
_cell.angle_alpha   90.00
_cell.angle_beta   90.00
_cell.angle_gamma   90.00
#
_symmetry.space_group_name_H-M   'P 1'
#
loop_
_entity.id
_entity.type
_entity.pdbx_description
1 polymer ?
#
loop_
_entity_poly.entity_id
_entity_poly.type
_entity_poly.pdbx_seq_one_letter_code
_entity_poly.pdbx_strand_id
1 'polypeptide(L)'
;MAARSTVTKFLVVAGVLAAAMVCLTPAEAAAPKKIGVKAFGKTLGEWMALHVGRSLWAAVGVEKPDQVGNVKLMPIPEGEYQGGAGTADDPAIFEGQLDVTLRRGTAFVLPVTGWIGWTYPPEWGIPDDPPLPLSTFSGTVSVDGRPVTVSYFEPTYFAEPIPLPFPYTGCYSIYIQGLGVVHEPLSVGCHTMELESSFIWVEGNWGTTYSNTWDITVVP
;
A
#
# COMPACT_ATOMS: atom_id res chain seq x y z
N MET A 1 3.52 26.10 -25.77
CA MET A 1 4.00 24.71 -25.79
C MET A 1 4.11 24.27 -24.36
N ALA A 2 3.16 23.50 -23.86
CA ALA A 2 3.09 23.08 -22.47
C ALA A 2 3.82 21.75 -22.33
N ALA A 3 4.88 21.76 -21.55
CA ALA A 3 5.54 20.54 -21.10
C ALA A 3 4.60 19.78 -20.18
N ARG A 4 3.95 18.74 -20.66
CA ARG A 4 3.31 17.73 -19.80
C ARG A 4 4.40 16.90 -19.19
N SER A 5 4.79 17.31 -17.99
CA SER A 5 5.75 16.62 -17.16
C SER A 5 5.18 15.30 -16.65
N THR A 6 5.94 14.29 -16.82
CA THR A 6 5.82 12.89 -16.38
C THR A 6 5.86 12.78 -14.84
N VAL A 7 4.75 13.07 -14.17
CA VAL A 7 4.62 12.92 -12.71
C VAL A 7 4.20 11.49 -12.31
N THR A 8 4.09 10.57 -13.28
CA THR A 8 3.39 9.28 -13.14
C THR A 8 4.26 8.11 -12.63
N LYS A 9 5.36 8.34 -11.93
CA LYS A 9 6.24 7.22 -11.53
C LYS A 9 6.38 6.95 -10.04
N PHE A 10 5.69 7.65 -9.16
CA PHE A 10 5.86 7.44 -7.73
C PHE A 10 4.54 7.41 -6.99
N LEU A 11 3.84 6.35 -7.10
CA LEU A 11 2.97 5.76 -6.08
C LEU A 11 2.32 4.50 -6.68
N VAL A 12 3.14 3.48 -6.89
CA VAL A 12 2.65 2.19 -7.30
C VAL A 12 2.43 1.36 -6.04
N VAL A 13 1.25 1.50 -5.49
CA VAL A 13 0.63 0.46 -4.67
C VAL A 13 -0.70 0.17 -5.36
N ALA A 14 -0.72 -0.85 -6.10
CA ALA A 14 -1.48 -1.14 -7.28
C ALA A 14 -2.73 -2.02 -7.10
N GLY A 15 -3.62 -2.05 -8.03
CA GLY A 15 -4.72 -2.77 -8.16
C GLY A 15 -5.59 -3.26 -9.20
N VAL A 16 -6.47 -4.10 -9.49
CA VAL A 16 -7.30 -4.44 -10.64
C VAL A 16 -8.76 -4.72 -10.45
N LEU A 17 -9.54 -4.52 -11.48
CA LEU A 17 -10.96 -4.83 -11.58
C LEU A 17 -11.31 -5.75 -12.75
N ALA A 18 -12.16 -6.76 -12.50
CA ALA A 18 -12.99 -7.38 -13.54
C ALA A 18 -14.47 -7.21 -13.15
N ALA A 19 -15.28 -6.64 -14.05
CA ALA A 19 -16.66 -6.29 -13.80
C ALA A 19 -17.58 -7.50 -13.77
N ALA A 20 -18.22 -7.74 -12.63
CA ALA A 20 -19.50 -8.42 -12.55
C ALA A 20 -20.48 -7.49 -11.83
N MET A 21 -21.43 -6.92 -12.60
CA MET A 21 -22.48 -6.06 -12.07
C MET A 21 -23.46 -6.93 -11.27
N VAL A 22 -23.27 -6.99 -9.96
CA VAL A 22 -24.29 -7.46 -9.02
C VAL A 22 -24.58 -6.28 -8.11
N CYS A 23 -25.84 -5.80 -8.11
CA CYS A 23 -26.32 -4.83 -7.16
C CYS A 23 -26.21 -5.41 -5.74
N LEU A 24 -25.09 -5.20 -5.10
CA LEU A 24 -24.92 -5.40 -3.67
C LEU A 24 -25.17 -4.04 -3.01
N THR A 25 -26.19 -3.98 -2.14
CA THR A 25 -26.32 -2.92 -1.14
C THR A 25 -24.98 -2.76 -0.45
N PRO A 26 -24.46 -1.54 -0.25
CA PRO A 26 -23.21 -1.34 0.46
C PRO A 26 -23.36 -1.97 1.85
N ALA A 27 -22.69 -3.10 2.07
CA ALA A 27 -22.46 -3.60 3.40
C ALA A 27 -21.70 -2.49 4.11
N GLU A 28 -22.30 -1.96 5.20
CA GLU A 28 -21.69 -0.96 6.05
C GLU A 28 -20.32 -1.50 6.48
N ALA A 29 -19.25 -0.99 5.88
CA ALA A 29 -17.89 -1.47 6.11
C ALA A 29 -17.62 -1.24 7.60
N ALA A 30 -17.48 -2.32 8.35
CA ALA A 30 -17.18 -2.25 9.77
C ALA A 30 -15.90 -1.40 9.93
N ALA A 31 -15.97 -0.37 10.78
CA ALA A 31 -14.84 0.53 11.01
C ALA A 31 -13.58 -0.29 11.30
N PRO A 32 -12.45 -0.02 10.61
CA PRO A 32 -11.24 -0.82 10.73
C PRO A 32 -10.79 -0.87 12.19
N LYS A 33 -10.58 -2.09 12.69
CA LYS A 33 -10.22 -2.33 14.08
C LYS A 33 -8.79 -1.86 14.34
N LYS A 34 -8.60 -0.99 15.33
CA LYS A 34 -7.27 -0.56 15.78
C LYS A 34 -6.56 -1.73 16.45
N ILE A 35 -5.53 -2.30 15.80
CA ILE A 35 -4.73 -3.38 16.36
C ILE A 35 -3.46 -2.79 16.97
N GLY A 36 -3.45 -2.63 18.31
CA GLY A 36 -2.24 -2.37 19.08
C GLY A 36 -1.42 -3.63 19.38
N VAL A 37 -1.78 -4.77 18.78
CA VAL A 37 -1.16 -6.07 19.05
C VAL A 37 0.03 -6.29 18.12
N LYS A 38 1.14 -6.78 18.69
CA LYS A 38 2.30 -7.19 17.89
C LYS A 38 2.04 -8.55 17.24
N ALA A 39 2.26 -8.62 15.92
CA ALA A 39 2.30 -9.86 15.17
C ALA A 39 3.76 -10.12 14.73
N PHE A 40 4.27 -11.32 14.99
CA PHE A 40 5.67 -11.66 14.68
C PHE A 40 6.69 -10.63 15.23
N GLY A 41 6.43 -10.15 16.45
CA GLY A 41 7.32 -9.25 17.20
C GLY A 41 7.21 -7.76 16.87
N LYS A 42 6.41 -7.36 15.89
CA LYS A 42 6.23 -5.95 15.46
C LYS A 42 4.76 -5.55 15.42
N THR A 43 4.49 -4.27 15.61
CA THR A 43 3.17 -3.68 15.34
C THR A 43 2.90 -3.64 13.82
N LEU A 44 1.64 -3.44 13.43
CA LEU A 44 1.29 -3.29 12.02
C LEU A 44 2.04 -2.11 11.39
N GLY A 45 2.09 -0.95 12.06
CA GLY A 45 2.82 0.22 11.58
C GLY A 45 4.32 -0.06 11.36
N GLU A 46 4.98 -0.76 12.29
CA GLU A 46 6.39 -1.17 12.14
C GLU A 46 6.59 -2.09 10.93
N TRP A 47 5.65 -3.01 10.67
CA TRP A 47 5.68 -3.85 9.47
C TRP A 47 5.49 -3.05 8.19
N MET A 48 4.53 -2.12 8.19
CA MET A 48 4.28 -1.26 7.02
C MET A 48 5.45 -0.31 6.75
N ALA A 49 6.07 0.25 7.80
CA ALA A 49 7.26 1.07 7.64
C ALA A 49 8.45 0.28 7.04
N LEU A 50 8.63 -0.97 7.42
CA LEU A 50 9.63 -1.85 6.79
C LEU A 50 9.31 -2.14 5.33
N HIS A 51 8.03 -2.46 5.04
CA HIS A 51 7.61 -2.81 3.69
C HIS A 51 7.76 -1.63 2.73
N VAL A 52 7.15 -0.49 3.06
CA VAL A 52 7.18 0.70 2.20
C VAL A 52 8.56 1.34 2.19
N GLY A 53 9.25 1.38 3.34
CA GLY A 53 10.62 1.85 3.42
C GLY A 53 11.57 1.06 2.51
N ARG A 54 11.39 -0.27 2.39
CA ARG A 54 12.14 -1.08 1.42
C ARG A 54 11.96 -0.57 -0.02
N SER A 55 10.72 -0.33 -0.43
CA SER A 55 10.41 0.15 -1.78
C SER A 55 10.96 1.55 -2.04
N LEU A 56 10.89 2.44 -1.06
CA LEU A 56 11.47 3.78 -1.14
C LEU A 56 12.99 3.75 -1.23
N TRP A 57 13.66 2.91 -0.42
CA TRP A 57 15.11 2.73 -0.52
C TRP A 57 15.54 2.15 -1.87
N ALA A 58 14.78 1.20 -2.42
CA ALA A 58 15.05 0.65 -3.75
C ALA A 58 14.94 1.73 -4.84
N ALA A 59 14.01 2.68 -4.71
CA ALA A 59 13.86 3.80 -5.65
C ALA A 59 15.08 4.74 -5.71
N VAL A 60 15.91 4.76 -4.67
CA VAL A 60 17.19 5.50 -4.63
C VAL A 60 18.41 4.60 -4.73
N GLY A 61 18.21 3.35 -5.21
CA GLY A 61 19.28 2.40 -5.51
C GLY A 61 19.81 1.62 -4.30
N VAL A 62 19.10 1.62 -3.17
CA VAL A 62 19.50 0.87 -1.97
C VAL A 62 18.58 -0.34 -1.79
N GLU A 63 19.08 -1.51 -2.09
CA GLU A 63 18.34 -2.75 -1.88
C GLU A 63 18.21 -3.09 -0.39
N LYS A 64 17.00 -3.45 0.02
CA LYS A 64 16.68 -3.97 1.36
C LYS A 64 16.03 -5.35 1.22
N PRO A 65 16.19 -6.24 2.21
CA PRO A 65 15.56 -7.56 2.16
C PRO A 65 14.03 -7.48 1.99
N ASP A 66 13.48 -8.41 1.23
CA ASP A 66 12.03 -8.55 1.06
C ASP A 66 11.41 -9.54 2.06
N GLN A 67 12.21 -10.02 3.01
CA GLN A 67 11.79 -10.90 4.08
C GLN A 67 12.53 -10.57 5.38
N VAL A 68 11.81 -10.62 6.49
CA VAL A 68 12.33 -10.41 7.85
C VAL A 68 11.94 -11.62 8.72
N GLY A 69 12.91 -12.45 9.08
CA GLY A 69 12.63 -13.75 9.72
C GLY A 69 11.80 -14.63 8.78
N ASN A 70 10.64 -15.08 9.26
CA ASN A 70 9.69 -15.87 8.47
C ASN A 70 8.54 -15.03 7.88
N VAL A 71 8.66 -13.71 7.86
CA VAL A 71 7.63 -12.81 7.32
C VAL A 71 8.09 -12.20 6.02
N LYS A 72 7.36 -12.47 4.94
CA LYS A 72 7.56 -11.89 3.60
C LYS A 72 6.92 -10.51 3.53
N LEU A 73 7.65 -9.54 3.04
CA LEU A 73 7.11 -8.26 2.60
C LEU A 73 6.55 -8.49 1.18
N MET A 74 5.22 -8.66 1.07
CA MET A 74 4.60 -9.06 -0.21
C MET A 74 4.92 -8.05 -1.30
N PRO A 75 5.46 -8.48 -2.44
CA PRO A 75 5.67 -7.57 -3.55
C PRO A 75 4.31 -7.07 -4.04
N ILE A 76 4.28 -5.80 -4.42
CA ILE A 76 3.08 -5.16 -4.98
C ILE A 76 3.20 -5.19 -6.49
N PRO A 77 2.16 -5.64 -7.22
CA PRO A 77 2.17 -5.60 -8.68
C PRO A 77 2.39 -4.18 -9.20
N GLU A 78 3.10 -4.05 -10.32
CA GLU A 78 3.08 -2.80 -11.07
C GLU A 78 1.68 -2.64 -11.69
N GLY A 79 0.91 -1.66 -11.21
CA GLY A 79 -0.43 -1.44 -11.70
C GLY A 79 -0.45 -0.74 -13.06
N GLU A 80 -1.27 -1.27 -13.97
CA GLU A 80 -1.59 -0.60 -15.22
C GLU A 80 -2.69 0.44 -14.99
N TYR A 81 -2.49 1.64 -15.49
CA TYR A 81 -3.48 2.71 -15.42
C TYR A 81 -4.66 2.40 -16.35
N GLN A 82 -5.88 2.36 -15.80
CA GLN A 82 -7.11 2.02 -16.50
C GLN A 82 -8.01 3.24 -16.80
N GLY A 83 -7.79 4.36 -16.11
CA GLY A 83 -8.59 5.57 -16.31
C GLY A 83 -8.70 6.44 -15.07
N GLY A 84 -9.59 7.44 -15.14
CA GLY A 84 -9.79 8.43 -14.08
C GLY A 84 -8.82 9.61 -14.16
N ALA A 85 -9.23 10.78 -13.65
CA ALA A 85 -8.40 11.99 -13.68
C ALA A 85 -7.41 12.08 -12.51
N GLY A 86 -7.52 11.21 -11.51
CA GLY A 86 -6.72 11.23 -10.29
C GLY A 86 -7.21 12.26 -9.28
N THR A 87 -8.44 12.73 -9.42
CA THR A 87 -9.08 13.65 -8.47
C THR A 87 -9.95 12.88 -7.47
N ALA A 88 -10.40 13.54 -6.41
CA ALA A 88 -11.28 12.93 -5.42
C ALA A 88 -12.63 12.47 -6.02
N ASP A 89 -13.15 13.19 -7.02
CA ASP A 89 -14.43 12.89 -7.69
C ASP A 89 -14.26 11.93 -8.89
N ASP A 90 -13.06 11.81 -9.44
CA ASP A 90 -12.71 10.92 -10.54
C ASP A 90 -11.34 10.27 -10.27
N PRO A 91 -11.27 9.30 -9.36
CA PRO A 91 -10.02 8.69 -8.95
C PRO A 91 -9.29 7.99 -10.09
N ALA A 92 -7.97 8.07 -10.11
CA ALA A 92 -7.17 7.26 -11.01
C ALA A 92 -7.30 5.77 -10.65
N ILE A 93 -7.55 4.94 -11.63
CA ILE A 93 -7.78 3.49 -11.47
C ILE A 93 -6.53 2.76 -11.94
N PHE A 94 -6.04 1.87 -11.10
CA PHE A 94 -4.88 1.03 -11.41
C PHE A 94 -5.20 -0.45 -11.24
N GLU A 95 -4.63 -1.27 -12.09
CA GLU A 95 -4.84 -2.71 -12.20
C GLU A 95 -3.52 -3.49 -12.26
N GLY A 96 -3.32 -4.55 -11.41
CA GLY A 96 -2.10 -5.38 -11.47
C GLY A 96 -2.29 -6.83 -11.01
N GLN A 97 -1.50 -7.74 -11.57
CA GLN A 97 -1.46 -9.15 -11.19
C GLN A 97 -0.02 -9.60 -11.01
N LEU A 98 0.24 -10.50 -10.07
CA LEU A 98 1.58 -10.98 -9.79
C LEU A 98 1.58 -12.43 -9.27
N ASP A 99 2.48 -13.24 -9.82
CA ASP A 99 2.79 -14.57 -9.30
C ASP A 99 3.79 -14.48 -8.16
N VAL A 100 3.50 -15.14 -7.04
CA VAL A 100 4.37 -15.19 -5.86
C VAL A 100 4.57 -16.61 -5.39
N THR A 101 5.82 -16.99 -5.13
CA THR A 101 6.14 -18.25 -4.48
C THR A 101 6.55 -18.01 -3.03
N LEU A 102 5.89 -18.67 -2.10
CA LEU A 102 6.22 -18.70 -0.67
C LEU A 102 6.68 -20.10 -0.26
N ARG A 103 7.49 -20.17 0.79
CA ARG A 103 7.80 -21.44 1.45
C ARG A 103 6.79 -21.71 2.55
N ARG A 104 6.52 -22.96 2.83
CA ARG A 104 5.70 -23.38 3.97
C ARG A 104 6.18 -22.72 5.27
N GLY A 105 5.25 -22.19 6.05
CA GLY A 105 5.52 -21.48 7.30
C GLY A 105 5.91 -20.01 7.13
N THR A 106 5.91 -19.49 5.91
CA THR A 106 6.13 -18.05 5.67
C THR A 106 4.82 -17.29 5.87
N ALA A 107 4.79 -16.41 6.86
CA ALA A 107 3.77 -15.39 7.02
C ALA A 107 4.01 -14.24 6.03
N PHE A 108 3.05 -13.34 5.86
CA PHE A 108 3.29 -12.16 5.04
C PHE A 108 2.62 -10.88 5.57
N VAL A 109 3.13 -9.76 5.12
CA VAL A 109 2.57 -8.44 5.36
C VAL A 109 2.32 -7.73 4.03
N LEU A 110 1.21 -7.00 3.96
CA LEU A 110 0.78 -6.31 2.77
C LEU A 110 0.23 -4.92 3.15
N PRO A 111 0.79 -3.81 2.63
CA PRO A 111 0.10 -2.53 2.68
C PRO A 111 -1.11 -2.57 1.73
N VAL A 112 -2.25 -2.13 2.23
CA VAL A 112 -3.52 -2.11 1.47
C VAL A 112 -3.69 -0.76 0.79
N THR A 113 -3.52 0.31 1.54
CA THR A 113 -3.44 1.70 1.05
C THR A 113 -2.78 2.55 2.12
N GLY A 114 -2.19 3.67 1.73
CA GLY A 114 -1.51 4.52 2.70
C GLY A 114 -1.08 5.87 2.17
N TRP A 115 -0.69 6.73 3.10
CA TRP A 115 -0.09 8.02 2.86
C TRP A 115 1.34 8.03 3.38
N ILE A 116 2.27 8.49 2.56
CA ILE A 116 3.67 8.69 2.93
C ILE A 116 3.86 10.17 3.14
N GLY A 117 4.11 10.59 4.38
CA GLY A 117 4.38 11.97 4.71
C GLY A 117 5.83 12.35 4.38
N TRP A 118 5.98 13.54 3.81
CA TRP A 118 7.27 14.09 3.40
C TRP A 118 7.67 15.28 4.27
N THR A 119 8.97 15.52 4.36
CA THR A 119 9.56 16.79 4.79
C THR A 119 10.28 17.44 3.61
N TYR A 120 10.28 18.76 3.62
CA TYR A 120 10.78 19.60 2.53
C TYR A 120 12.00 20.41 2.96
N PRO A 121 12.86 20.83 2.02
CA PRO A 121 13.95 21.74 2.31
C PRO A 121 13.43 23.02 2.99
N PRO A 122 14.05 23.49 4.11
CA PRO A 122 13.56 24.66 4.84
C PRO A 122 13.44 25.94 3.99
N GLU A 123 14.28 26.07 2.97
CA GLU A 123 14.28 27.20 2.05
C GLU A 123 13.03 27.27 1.15
N TRP A 124 12.27 26.20 1.04
CA TRP A 124 11.01 26.19 0.29
C TRP A 124 9.84 26.77 1.10
N GLY A 125 9.97 26.86 2.43
CA GLY A 125 8.92 27.35 3.29
C GLY A 125 7.64 26.49 3.30
N ILE A 126 7.74 25.24 2.83
CA ILE A 126 6.65 24.28 2.81
C ILE A 126 6.69 23.50 4.13
N PRO A 127 5.59 23.43 4.90
CA PRO A 127 5.55 22.61 6.10
C PRO A 127 5.58 21.12 5.74
N ASP A 128 6.01 20.29 6.69
CA ASP A 128 5.93 18.84 6.55
C ASP A 128 4.49 18.39 6.32
N ASP A 129 4.32 17.31 5.54
CA ASP A 129 2.99 16.76 5.29
C ASP A 129 2.31 16.31 6.59
N PRO A 130 1.08 16.75 6.85
CA PRO A 130 0.36 16.32 8.03
C PRO A 130 -0.20 14.91 7.86
N PRO A 131 -0.44 14.18 8.96
CA PRO A 131 -1.24 12.97 8.91
C PRO A 131 -2.67 13.24 8.38
N LEU A 132 -3.17 12.31 7.58
CA LEU A 132 -4.50 12.42 6.98
C LEU A 132 -5.57 11.72 7.84
N PRO A 133 -6.85 12.13 7.72
CA PRO A 133 -7.96 11.47 8.40
C PRO A 133 -8.10 10.00 7.96
N LEU A 134 -8.54 9.12 8.87
CA LEU A 134 -8.77 7.70 8.56
C LEU A 134 -9.76 7.50 7.39
N SER A 135 -10.73 8.38 7.25
CA SER A 135 -11.72 8.37 6.16
C SER A 135 -11.11 8.48 4.75
N THR A 136 -9.85 8.90 4.65
CA THR A 136 -9.09 8.96 3.39
C THR A 136 -8.79 7.56 2.84
N PHE A 137 -8.75 6.54 3.71
CA PHE A 137 -8.30 5.19 3.37
C PHE A 137 -9.45 4.20 3.43
N SER A 138 -9.63 3.41 2.38
CA SER A 138 -10.53 2.25 2.43
C SER A 138 -9.90 1.06 1.68
N GLY A 139 -10.29 -0.15 2.05
CA GLY A 139 -9.83 -1.33 1.33
C GLY A 139 -10.24 -2.64 1.97
N THR A 140 -10.28 -3.67 1.15
CA THR A 140 -10.57 -5.04 1.52
C THR A 140 -9.50 -5.96 0.95
N VAL A 141 -9.28 -7.07 1.63
CA VAL A 141 -8.40 -8.16 1.15
C VAL A 141 -9.14 -9.47 1.34
N SER A 142 -9.05 -10.34 0.35
CA SER A 142 -9.50 -11.72 0.46
C SER A 142 -8.37 -12.70 0.12
N VAL A 143 -8.41 -13.89 0.71
CA VAL A 143 -7.57 -15.03 0.34
C VAL A 143 -8.48 -16.22 0.09
N ASP A 144 -8.38 -16.81 -1.09
CA ASP A 144 -9.27 -17.89 -1.55
C ASP A 144 -10.76 -17.53 -1.38
N GLY A 145 -11.12 -16.29 -1.70
CA GLY A 145 -12.46 -15.73 -1.56
C GLY A 145 -12.91 -15.49 -0.10
N ARG A 146 -12.04 -15.66 0.89
CA ARG A 146 -12.37 -15.43 2.31
C ARG A 146 -11.81 -14.09 2.76
N PRO A 147 -12.64 -13.23 3.38
CA PRO A 147 -12.18 -11.93 3.87
C PRO A 147 -11.04 -12.06 4.88
N VAL A 148 -10.03 -11.22 4.73
CA VAL A 148 -8.92 -11.04 5.67
C VAL A 148 -9.13 -9.75 6.46
N THR A 149 -8.75 -9.75 7.73
CA THR A 149 -8.86 -8.54 8.56
C THR A 149 -7.86 -7.49 8.11
N VAL A 150 -8.37 -6.41 7.52
CA VAL A 150 -7.62 -5.19 7.22
C VAL A 150 -7.66 -4.29 8.45
N SER A 151 -6.55 -3.69 8.80
CA SER A 151 -6.43 -2.86 9.99
C SER A 151 -5.75 -1.53 9.70
N TYR A 152 -6.21 -0.48 10.39
CA TYR A 152 -5.57 0.84 10.36
C TYR A 152 -4.32 0.85 11.24
N PHE A 153 -3.30 1.55 10.79
CA PHE A 153 -2.13 1.90 11.59
C PHE A 153 -1.89 3.41 11.57
N GLU A 154 -1.57 3.92 12.76
CA GLU A 154 -1.26 5.34 12.96
C GLU A 154 0.04 5.72 12.23
N PRO A 155 0.30 7.03 12.03
CA PRO A 155 1.57 7.49 11.48
C PRO A 155 2.76 6.82 12.18
N THR A 156 3.52 6.05 11.42
CA THR A 156 4.70 5.32 11.91
C THR A 156 5.92 5.86 11.19
N TYR A 157 6.82 6.49 11.94
CA TYR A 157 8.02 7.10 11.38
C TYR A 157 9.03 6.04 10.95
N PHE A 158 9.72 6.29 9.83
CA PHE A 158 10.86 5.48 9.42
C PHE A 158 11.99 5.63 10.44
N ALA A 159 12.83 4.60 10.57
CA ALA A 159 13.98 4.64 11.49
C ALA A 159 14.97 5.76 11.15
N GLU A 160 15.02 6.11 9.87
CA GLU A 160 15.73 7.25 9.31
C GLU A 160 14.93 7.85 8.16
N PRO A 161 14.92 9.17 7.96
CA PRO A 161 14.28 9.78 6.80
C PRO A 161 14.85 9.23 5.50
N ILE A 162 13.97 8.87 4.56
CA ILE A 162 14.36 8.23 3.29
C ILE A 162 14.38 9.29 2.20
N PRO A 163 15.53 9.54 1.55
CA PRO A 163 15.62 10.56 0.51
C PRO A 163 14.72 10.22 -0.67
N LEU A 164 14.11 11.23 -1.27
CA LEU A 164 13.34 11.06 -2.50
C LEU A 164 14.24 11.16 -3.73
N PRO A 165 13.96 10.39 -4.78
CA PRO A 165 14.71 10.47 -6.03
C PRO A 165 14.37 11.75 -6.80
N PHE A 166 15.19 12.08 -7.80
CA PHE A 166 14.87 13.18 -8.73
C PHE A 166 13.43 13.04 -9.26
N PRO A 167 12.61 14.12 -9.35
CA PRO A 167 13.00 15.54 -9.20
C PRO A 167 12.89 16.10 -7.77
N TYR A 168 12.59 15.29 -6.76
CA TYR A 168 12.32 15.71 -5.38
C TYR A 168 13.59 15.72 -4.50
N THR A 169 14.73 16.06 -5.09
CA THR A 169 16.02 16.13 -4.38
C THR A 169 15.95 17.11 -3.21
N GLY A 170 16.35 16.64 -2.01
CA GLY A 170 16.28 17.42 -0.78
C GLY A 170 15.00 17.17 0.04
N CYS A 171 13.98 16.53 -0.54
CA CYS A 171 12.83 16.05 0.22
C CYS A 171 13.09 14.64 0.78
N TYR A 172 12.44 14.32 1.89
CA TYR A 172 12.56 13.01 2.54
C TYR A 172 11.19 12.47 2.91
N SER A 173 11.00 11.17 2.73
CA SER A 173 9.87 10.45 3.35
C SER A 173 10.17 10.22 4.82
N ILE A 174 9.25 10.62 5.70
CA ILE A 174 9.47 10.62 7.15
C ILE A 174 8.58 9.63 7.89
N TYR A 175 7.35 9.38 7.41
CA TYR A 175 6.44 8.41 8.01
C TYR A 175 5.53 7.78 6.96
N ILE A 176 4.85 6.71 7.39
CA ILE A 176 3.72 6.11 6.67
C ILE A 176 2.54 5.92 7.62
N GLN A 177 1.32 6.09 7.12
CA GLN A 177 0.05 5.73 7.77
C GLN A 177 -0.91 5.11 6.76
N GLY A 178 -1.92 4.35 7.22
CA GLY A 178 -2.91 3.78 6.32
C GLY A 178 -3.51 2.47 6.80
N LEU A 179 -3.81 1.61 5.84
CA LEU A 179 -4.36 0.27 6.05
C LEU A 179 -3.37 -0.80 5.66
N GLY A 180 -3.36 -1.91 6.40
CA GLY A 180 -2.48 -3.05 6.10
C GLY A 180 -3.01 -4.36 6.66
N VAL A 181 -2.36 -5.43 6.22
CA VAL A 181 -2.61 -6.80 6.63
C VAL A 181 -1.32 -7.44 7.14
N VAL A 182 -1.43 -8.21 8.22
CA VAL A 182 -0.45 -9.24 8.61
C VAL A 182 -1.19 -10.57 8.56
N HIS A 183 -0.73 -11.48 7.72
CA HIS A 183 -1.37 -12.77 7.50
C HIS A 183 -0.49 -13.93 7.99
N GLU A 184 -1.12 -14.88 8.65
CA GLU A 184 -0.49 -16.14 9.05
C GLU A 184 -0.05 -16.96 7.82
N PRO A 185 0.87 -17.92 7.96
CA PRO A 185 1.29 -18.76 6.86
C PRO A 185 0.11 -19.48 6.19
N LEU A 186 0.11 -19.49 4.87
CA LEU A 186 -0.82 -20.28 4.08
C LEU A 186 -0.43 -21.76 4.08
N SER A 187 -1.40 -22.63 3.79
CA SER A 187 -1.16 -24.06 3.55
C SER A 187 -0.31 -24.29 2.28
N VAL A 188 0.31 -25.44 2.15
CA VAL A 188 0.97 -25.83 0.90
C VAL A 188 -0.09 -25.99 -0.20
N GLY A 189 0.16 -25.41 -1.37
CA GLY A 189 -0.77 -25.40 -2.51
C GLY A 189 -0.80 -24.06 -3.24
N CYS A 190 -1.79 -23.95 -4.13
CA CYS A 190 -2.07 -22.69 -4.83
C CYS A 190 -3.16 -21.92 -4.08
N HIS A 191 -2.99 -20.62 -3.99
CA HIS A 191 -3.91 -19.69 -3.37
C HIS A 191 -4.05 -18.44 -4.24
N THR A 192 -5.20 -17.79 -4.18
CA THR A 192 -5.42 -16.48 -4.81
C THR A 192 -5.68 -15.44 -3.72
N MET A 193 -4.98 -14.34 -3.77
CA MET A 193 -5.25 -13.19 -2.91
C MET A 193 -5.70 -12.02 -3.77
N GLU A 194 -6.78 -11.37 -3.35
CA GLU A 194 -7.37 -10.21 -4.01
C GLU A 194 -7.37 -9.02 -3.04
N LEU A 195 -7.08 -7.84 -3.57
CA LEU A 195 -7.12 -6.58 -2.84
C LEU A 195 -7.92 -5.57 -3.65
N GLU A 196 -8.86 -4.91 -3.00
CA GLU A 196 -9.46 -3.68 -3.48
C GLU A 196 -9.20 -2.56 -2.47
N SER A 197 -8.75 -1.40 -2.94
CA SER A 197 -8.49 -0.28 -2.04
C SER A 197 -8.69 1.06 -2.73
N SER A 198 -8.95 2.09 -1.93
CA SER A 198 -8.94 3.46 -2.41
C SER A 198 -8.26 4.40 -1.41
N PHE A 199 -7.70 5.45 -1.97
CA PHE A 199 -7.19 6.61 -1.29
C PHE A 199 -7.93 7.83 -1.86
N ILE A 200 -8.74 8.50 -1.06
CA ILE A 200 -9.52 9.66 -1.48
C ILE A 200 -9.27 10.81 -0.49
N TRP A 201 -8.53 11.80 -0.94
CA TRP A 201 -8.23 13.00 -0.16
C TRP A 201 -8.98 14.21 -0.76
N VAL A 202 -10.12 14.52 -0.16
CA VAL A 202 -11.06 15.53 -0.66
C VAL A 202 -10.43 16.92 -0.63
N GLU A 203 -9.78 17.31 0.46
CA GLU A 203 -9.16 18.63 0.64
C GLU A 203 -8.01 18.87 -0.34
N GLY A 204 -7.25 17.80 -0.68
CA GLY A 204 -6.20 17.85 -1.68
C GLY A 204 -6.68 17.60 -3.10
N ASN A 205 -7.96 17.32 -3.28
CA ASN A 205 -8.57 16.93 -4.56
C ASN A 205 -7.77 15.82 -5.27
N TRP A 206 -7.42 14.78 -4.53
CA TRP A 206 -6.68 13.65 -5.07
C TRP A 206 -7.35 12.32 -4.72
N GLY A 207 -7.41 11.41 -5.70
CA GLY A 207 -7.98 10.09 -5.52
C GLY A 207 -7.30 9.04 -6.38
N THR A 208 -7.13 7.86 -5.79
CA THR A 208 -6.67 6.66 -6.49
C THR A 208 -7.46 5.46 -5.99
N THR A 209 -7.78 4.56 -6.90
CA THR A 209 -8.34 3.25 -6.58
C THR A 209 -7.45 2.16 -7.14
N TYR A 210 -7.38 1.09 -6.40
CA TYR A 210 -6.52 -0.03 -6.70
C TYR A 210 -7.26 -1.33 -6.46
N SER A 211 -7.06 -2.33 -7.30
CA SER A 211 -7.51 -3.69 -7.12
C SER A 211 -6.41 -4.65 -7.59
N ASN A 212 -5.82 -5.51 -6.79
CA ASN A 212 -4.69 -6.39 -7.12
C ASN A 212 -5.03 -7.86 -6.96
N THR A 213 -4.46 -8.67 -7.82
CA THR A 213 -4.51 -10.11 -7.67
C THR A 213 -3.09 -10.69 -7.52
N TRP A 214 -2.90 -11.59 -6.58
CA TRP A 214 -1.71 -12.42 -6.45
C TRP A 214 -2.08 -13.88 -6.62
N ASP A 215 -1.42 -14.57 -7.53
CA ASP A 215 -1.42 -16.02 -7.62
C ASP A 215 -0.26 -16.56 -6.76
N ILE A 216 -0.58 -17.13 -5.60
CA ILE A 216 0.39 -17.52 -4.59
C ILE A 216 0.58 -19.04 -4.63
N THR A 217 1.79 -19.49 -4.90
CA THR A 217 2.18 -20.90 -4.77
C THR A 217 2.98 -21.11 -3.49
N VAL A 218 2.45 -21.91 -2.56
CA VAL A 218 3.17 -22.29 -1.34
C VAL A 218 3.83 -23.66 -1.53
N VAL A 219 5.15 -23.67 -1.52
CA VAL A 219 5.97 -24.89 -1.64
C VAL A 219 6.40 -25.42 -0.27
N PRO A 220 6.68 -26.76 -0.16
CA PRO A 220 7.15 -27.37 1.10
C PRO A 220 8.38 -26.74 1.70
#